data_585992c694a33ca2d8062e8318afcfec
#
_entry.id   585992c694a33ca2d8062e8318afcfec
#
_cell.length_a   1.000
_cell.length_b   1.000
_cell.length_c   1.000
_cell.angle_alpha   90.00
_cell.angle_beta   90.00
_cell.angle_gamma   90.00
#
_symmetry.space_group_name_H-M   'P 1'
#
loop_
_entity.id
_entity.type
_entity.pdbx_description
1 polymer ?
#
loop_
_entity_poly.entity_id
_entity_poly.type
_entity_poly.pdbx_seq_one_letter_code
_entity_poly.pdbx_strand_id
1 'polypeptide(L)'
;MNVNAKKTKKQVKVQDSSVNVLSMEEMKSKIEAVEKDMKSYTWHELETNGKFTKNDKLSFISDDMLIVGCDIGSEIHYIRAIDTRGRELSKEVYSFSNNEAGFQNARDWMLNLAAISDKKQIVLGLEPTGHYWFVLAAWMISKEISVVQVNPYAVKQSKEIEDNSQLKDDRKDPKL
;
A
#
# COMPACT_ATOMS: atom_id res chain seq x y z
N MET A 1 -50.23 -26.81 43.34
CA MET A 1 -48.77 -27.09 43.28
C MET A 1 -48.09 -26.10 42.40
N ASN A 2 -47.39 -25.13 43.01
CA ASN A 2 -46.67 -24.05 42.32
C ASN A 2 -45.25 -24.54 42.04
N VAL A 3 -44.85 -24.50 40.75
CA VAL A 3 -43.45 -24.72 40.38
C VAL A 3 -42.91 -23.42 39.75
N ASN A 4 -42.14 -22.70 40.58
CA ASN A 4 -41.39 -21.51 40.19
C ASN A 4 -40.13 -21.91 39.40
N ALA A 5 -40.07 -21.61 38.12
CA ALA A 5 -38.84 -21.71 37.31
C ALA A 5 -38.06 -20.40 37.39
N LYS A 6 -36.99 -20.35 38.16
CA LYS A 6 -36.01 -19.25 38.17
C LYS A 6 -35.20 -19.28 36.89
N LYS A 7 -35.40 -18.29 36.02
CA LYS A 7 -34.51 -18.00 34.87
C LYS A 7 -33.26 -17.28 35.36
N THR A 8 -32.13 -17.97 35.37
CA THR A 8 -30.82 -17.39 35.63
C THR A 8 -30.35 -16.63 34.40
N LYS A 9 -30.31 -15.29 34.46
CA LYS A 9 -29.69 -14.45 33.42
C LYS A 9 -28.18 -14.61 33.53
N LYS A 10 -27.57 -15.27 32.55
CA LYS A 10 -26.12 -15.28 32.31
C LYS A 10 -25.72 -13.91 31.80
N GLN A 11 -25.08 -13.09 32.62
CA GLN A 11 -24.42 -11.85 32.19
C GLN A 11 -23.20 -12.24 31.36
N VAL A 12 -23.25 -11.93 30.07
CA VAL A 12 -22.08 -11.96 29.19
C VAL A 12 -21.24 -10.73 29.53
N LYS A 13 -20.09 -10.94 30.16
CA LYS A 13 -19.06 -9.90 30.31
C LYS A 13 -18.52 -9.58 28.91
N VAL A 14 -18.90 -8.43 28.37
CA VAL A 14 -18.21 -7.82 27.26
C VAL A 14 -16.83 -7.43 27.78
N GLN A 15 -15.79 -8.11 27.32
CA GLN A 15 -14.42 -7.65 27.53
C GLN A 15 -14.25 -6.35 26.74
N ASP A 16 -14.07 -5.28 27.49
CA ASP A 16 -13.70 -3.96 26.98
C ASP A 16 -12.29 -4.07 26.36
N SER A 17 -12.24 -4.28 25.04
CA SER A 17 -11.00 -4.15 24.30
C SER A 17 -10.71 -2.65 24.23
N SER A 18 -9.97 -2.15 25.21
CA SER A 18 -9.43 -0.80 25.19
C SER A 18 -8.60 -0.63 23.92
N VAL A 19 -9.19 -0.02 22.90
CA VAL A 19 -8.47 0.46 21.73
C VAL A 19 -7.47 1.47 22.27
N ASN A 20 -6.19 1.13 22.17
CA ASN A 20 -5.11 1.97 22.65
C ASN A 20 -5.01 3.16 21.67
N VAL A 21 -5.78 4.23 21.94
CA VAL A 21 -5.78 5.45 21.14
C VAL A 21 -4.45 6.15 21.41
N LEU A 22 -3.56 6.14 20.43
CA LEU A 22 -2.28 6.82 20.48
C LEU A 22 -2.52 8.33 20.66
N SER A 23 -1.72 8.97 21.50
CA SER A 23 -1.71 10.41 21.61
C SER A 23 -1.27 11.06 20.28
N MET A 24 -1.64 12.34 20.08
CA MET A 24 -1.21 13.09 18.88
C MET A 24 0.31 13.16 18.75
N GLU A 25 1.03 13.20 19.86
CA GLU A 25 2.51 13.22 19.88
C GLU A 25 3.10 11.88 19.50
N GLU A 26 2.54 10.78 19.98
CA GLU A 26 2.94 9.43 19.59
C GLU A 26 2.65 9.14 18.11
N MET A 27 1.51 9.64 17.60
CA MET A 27 1.21 9.54 16.16
C MET A 27 2.20 10.33 15.31
N LYS A 28 2.52 11.58 15.69
CA LYS A 28 3.53 12.38 14.99
C LYS A 28 4.90 11.71 14.99
N SER A 29 5.35 11.23 16.14
CA SER A 29 6.65 10.53 16.24
C SER A 29 6.70 9.28 15.36
N LYS A 30 5.61 8.51 15.29
CA LYS A 30 5.55 7.33 14.41
C LYS A 30 5.53 7.72 12.93
N ILE A 31 4.82 8.78 12.56
CA ILE A 31 4.81 9.30 11.18
C ILE A 31 6.22 9.77 10.78
N GLU A 32 6.89 10.55 11.63
CA GLU A 32 8.26 11.02 11.36
C GLU A 32 9.26 9.87 11.24
N ALA A 33 9.12 8.83 12.05
CA ALA A 33 9.96 7.64 11.98
C ALA A 33 9.75 6.89 10.65
N VAL A 34 8.50 6.70 10.23
CA VAL A 34 8.16 6.06 8.96
C VAL A 34 8.64 6.92 7.78
N GLU A 35 8.44 8.23 7.83
CA GLU A 35 8.88 9.15 6.79
C GLU A 35 10.41 9.14 6.65
N LYS A 36 11.14 9.12 7.76
CA LYS A 36 12.60 9.02 7.76
C LYS A 36 13.08 7.69 7.16
N ASP A 37 12.45 6.60 7.54
CA ASP A 37 12.75 5.26 7.03
C ASP A 37 12.48 5.17 5.53
N MET A 38 11.34 5.70 5.06
CA MET A 38 11.00 5.72 3.64
C MET A 38 11.93 6.63 2.82
N LYS A 39 12.36 7.77 3.37
CA LYS A 39 13.35 8.65 2.71
C LYS A 39 14.71 7.98 2.56
N SER A 40 15.12 7.15 3.49
CA SER A 40 16.42 6.45 3.43
C SER A 40 16.49 5.45 2.28
N TYR A 41 15.35 5.06 1.72
CA TYR A 41 15.25 4.14 0.59
C TYR A 41 14.98 4.83 -0.76
N THR A 42 15.05 6.16 -0.83
CA THR A 42 14.92 6.84 -2.14
C THR A 42 16.20 6.67 -2.97
N TRP A 43 16.03 6.30 -4.22
CA TRP A 43 17.14 6.17 -5.17
C TRP A 43 17.96 7.45 -5.30
N HIS A 44 17.30 8.62 -5.20
CA HIS A 44 17.96 9.91 -5.30
C HIS A 44 18.96 10.14 -4.17
N GLU A 45 18.60 9.83 -2.93
CA GLU A 45 19.52 9.96 -1.78
C GLU A 45 20.69 8.98 -1.87
N LEU A 46 20.44 7.76 -2.31
CA LEU A 46 21.45 6.75 -2.51
C LEU A 46 22.42 7.12 -3.64
N GLU A 47 21.95 7.70 -4.73
CA GLU A 47 22.78 8.26 -5.81
C GLU A 47 23.61 9.44 -5.34
N THR A 48 23.00 10.40 -4.65
CA THR A 48 23.69 11.62 -4.16
C THR A 48 24.80 11.26 -3.20
N ASN A 49 24.62 10.21 -2.41
CA ASN A 49 25.63 9.71 -1.46
C ASN A 49 26.66 8.77 -2.13
N GLY A 50 26.64 8.61 -3.44
CA GLY A 50 27.54 7.72 -4.18
C GLY A 50 27.39 6.23 -3.83
N LYS A 51 26.32 5.85 -3.17
CA LYS A 51 26.06 4.47 -2.72
C LYS A 51 25.45 3.59 -3.79
N PHE A 52 24.81 4.21 -4.80
CA PHE A 52 24.19 3.49 -5.90
C PHE A 52 24.53 4.10 -7.24
N THR A 53 24.89 3.27 -8.19
CA THR A 53 25.02 3.64 -9.60
C THR A 53 23.69 3.42 -10.33
N LYS A 54 23.59 3.93 -11.56
CA LYS A 54 22.42 3.69 -12.43
C LYS A 54 22.17 2.17 -12.64
N ASN A 55 23.22 1.36 -12.65
CA ASN A 55 23.12 -0.09 -12.82
C ASN A 55 22.57 -0.78 -11.56
N ASP A 56 22.86 -0.24 -10.37
CA ASP A 56 22.32 -0.81 -9.13
C ASP A 56 20.79 -0.66 -9.05
N LYS A 57 20.24 0.42 -9.62
CA LYS A 57 18.78 0.57 -9.77
C LYS A 57 18.16 -0.55 -10.61
N LEU A 58 18.84 -0.92 -11.69
CA LEU A 58 18.39 -2.01 -12.55
C LEU A 58 18.50 -3.36 -11.87
N SER A 59 19.51 -3.56 -11.01
CA SER A 59 19.70 -4.80 -10.27
C SER A 59 18.64 -5.04 -9.19
N PHE A 60 17.93 -3.99 -8.74
CA PHE A 60 16.79 -4.13 -7.84
C PHE A 60 15.60 -4.82 -8.53
N ILE A 61 15.48 -4.66 -9.85
CA ILE A 61 14.35 -5.18 -10.61
C ILE A 61 14.64 -6.63 -11.01
N SER A 62 13.80 -7.57 -10.56
CA SER A 62 13.90 -8.98 -10.91
C SER A 62 12.64 -9.50 -11.59
N ASP A 63 12.78 -10.52 -12.44
CA ASP A 63 11.66 -11.07 -13.22
C ASP A 63 10.58 -11.75 -12.34
N ASP A 64 10.91 -12.10 -11.11
CA ASP A 64 9.98 -12.69 -10.13
C ASP A 64 9.23 -11.65 -9.27
N MET A 65 9.30 -10.37 -9.64
CA MET A 65 8.66 -9.27 -8.94
C MET A 65 7.27 -8.98 -9.50
N LEU A 66 6.28 -8.86 -8.59
CA LEU A 66 4.98 -8.26 -8.83
C LEU A 66 5.06 -6.77 -8.48
N ILE A 67 4.87 -5.92 -9.47
CA ILE A 67 4.85 -4.47 -9.26
C ILE A 67 3.40 -4.03 -9.18
N VAL A 68 3.01 -3.40 -8.08
CA VAL A 68 1.65 -2.92 -7.84
C VAL A 68 1.69 -1.40 -7.74
N GLY A 69 1.07 -0.72 -8.69
CA GLY A 69 0.86 0.73 -8.64
C GLY A 69 -0.37 1.06 -7.80
N CYS A 70 -0.26 2.08 -6.95
CA CYS A 70 -1.34 2.51 -6.08
C CYS A 70 -1.63 4.00 -6.26
N ASP A 71 -2.86 4.32 -6.61
CA ASP A 71 -3.42 5.68 -6.52
C ASP A 71 -4.06 5.87 -5.15
N ILE A 72 -3.64 6.93 -4.46
CA ILE A 72 -3.99 7.19 -3.07
C ILE A 72 -5.19 8.14 -2.99
N GLY A 73 -6.29 7.64 -2.46
CA GLY A 73 -7.44 8.45 -2.09
C GLY A 73 -7.61 8.60 -0.58
N SER A 74 -8.43 9.54 -0.15
CA SER A 74 -8.73 9.75 1.27
C SER A 74 -9.55 8.61 1.90
N GLU A 75 -10.48 8.05 1.14
CA GLU A 75 -11.39 6.99 1.60
C GLU A 75 -11.16 5.65 0.89
N ILE A 76 -10.83 5.72 -0.40
CA ILE A 76 -10.64 4.54 -1.26
C ILE A 76 -9.33 4.71 -2.02
N HIS A 77 -8.55 3.64 -2.03
CA HIS A 77 -7.35 3.49 -2.85
C HIS A 77 -7.62 2.58 -4.04
N TYR A 78 -6.88 2.79 -5.12
CA TYR A 78 -6.97 1.99 -6.34
C TYR A 78 -5.61 1.38 -6.66
N ILE A 79 -5.58 0.09 -7.00
CA ILE A 79 -4.34 -0.60 -7.35
C ILE A 79 -4.46 -1.38 -8.66
N ARG A 80 -3.35 -1.45 -9.38
CA ARG A 80 -3.12 -2.32 -10.53
C ARG A 80 -1.78 -3.02 -10.40
N ALA A 81 -1.68 -4.19 -11.02
CA ALA A 81 -0.45 -4.98 -10.99
C ALA A 81 0.08 -5.24 -12.38
N ILE A 82 1.39 -5.07 -12.51
CA ILE A 82 2.17 -5.34 -13.73
C ILE A 82 3.37 -6.24 -13.41
N ASP A 83 3.95 -6.83 -14.42
CA ASP A 83 5.28 -7.43 -14.29
C ASP A 83 6.39 -6.40 -14.62
N THR A 84 7.63 -6.79 -14.46
CA THR A 84 8.82 -5.96 -14.73
C THR A 84 8.98 -5.55 -16.20
N ARG A 85 8.21 -6.13 -17.10
CA ARG A 85 8.15 -5.77 -18.52
C ARG A 85 6.98 -4.85 -18.85
N GLY A 86 6.22 -4.39 -17.84
CA GLY A 86 5.03 -3.56 -18.01
C GLY A 86 3.78 -4.31 -18.44
N ARG A 87 3.81 -5.65 -18.47
CA ARG A 87 2.66 -6.46 -18.85
C ARG A 87 1.64 -6.51 -17.72
N GLU A 88 0.39 -6.17 -17.99
CA GLU A 88 -0.69 -6.21 -16.99
C GLU A 88 -0.95 -7.64 -16.51
N LEU A 89 -0.91 -7.81 -15.19
CA LEU A 89 -1.23 -9.05 -14.51
C LEU A 89 -2.63 -9.01 -13.88
N SER A 90 -3.12 -7.83 -13.53
CA SER A 90 -4.50 -7.63 -13.10
C SER A 90 -5.38 -7.23 -14.29
N LYS A 91 -6.50 -7.94 -14.50
CA LYS A 91 -7.46 -7.61 -15.58
C LYS A 91 -8.17 -6.28 -15.33
N GLU A 92 -8.43 -5.99 -14.07
CA GLU A 92 -9.18 -4.82 -13.63
C GLU A 92 -8.45 -4.11 -12.49
N VAL A 93 -8.80 -2.84 -12.30
CA VAL A 93 -8.38 -2.07 -11.14
C VAL A 93 -9.07 -2.65 -9.90
N TYR A 94 -8.28 -2.95 -8.88
CA TYR A 94 -8.81 -3.34 -7.58
C TYR A 94 -8.89 -2.12 -6.66
N SER A 95 -10.02 -1.93 -5.99
CA SER A 95 -10.22 -0.84 -5.05
C SER A 95 -10.40 -1.35 -3.63
N PHE A 96 -9.91 -0.60 -2.64
CA PHE A 96 -10.04 -0.95 -1.24
C PHE A 96 -10.13 0.30 -0.36
N SER A 97 -10.79 0.17 0.79
CA SER A 97 -10.99 1.27 1.74
C SER A 97 -9.72 1.62 2.48
N ASN A 98 -9.55 2.90 2.83
CA ASN A 98 -8.44 3.40 3.63
C ASN A 98 -8.63 3.07 5.12
N ASN A 99 -8.64 1.78 5.44
CA ASN A 99 -8.72 1.23 6.79
C ASN A 99 -8.04 -0.14 6.85
N GLU A 100 -7.84 -0.67 8.05
CA GLU A 100 -7.13 -1.93 8.26
C GLU A 100 -7.74 -3.11 7.49
N ALA A 101 -9.07 -3.22 7.46
CA ALA A 101 -9.76 -4.28 6.72
C ALA A 101 -9.52 -4.16 5.21
N GLY A 102 -9.53 -2.94 4.67
CA GLY A 102 -9.20 -2.68 3.28
C GLY A 102 -7.74 -3.01 2.96
N PHE A 103 -6.82 -2.68 3.83
CA PHE A 103 -5.39 -3.00 3.68
C PHE A 103 -5.15 -4.52 3.69
N GLN A 104 -5.84 -5.24 4.58
CA GLN A 104 -5.76 -6.69 4.60
C GLN A 104 -6.28 -7.30 3.30
N ASN A 105 -7.43 -6.84 2.80
CA ASN A 105 -8.00 -7.31 1.55
C ASN A 105 -7.07 -7.03 0.35
N ALA A 106 -6.46 -5.85 0.31
CA ALA A 106 -5.50 -5.49 -0.73
C ALA A 106 -4.26 -6.39 -0.68
N ARG A 107 -3.72 -6.65 0.52
CA ARG A 107 -2.60 -7.57 0.71
C ARG A 107 -2.94 -8.98 0.23
N ASP A 108 -4.09 -9.50 0.62
CA ASP A 108 -4.51 -10.85 0.22
C ASP A 108 -4.73 -10.93 -1.30
N TRP A 109 -5.24 -9.89 -1.93
CA TRP A 109 -5.33 -9.76 -3.38
C TRP A 109 -3.95 -9.79 -4.04
N MET A 110 -2.98 -9.01 -3.53
CA MET A 110 -1.60 -8.99 -4.04
C MET A 110 -0.92 -10.36 -3.91
N LEU A 111 -1.05 -11.02 -2.75
CA LEU A 111 -0.47 -12.33 -2.52
C LEU A 111 -1.07 -13.40 -3.45
N ASN A 112 -2.39 -13.39 -3.63
CA ASN A 112 -3.07 -14.30 -4.55
C ASN A 112 -2.62 -14.08 -5.99
N LEU A 113 -2.53 -12.82 -6.43
CA LEU A 113 -2.08 -12.49 -7.77
C LEU A 113 -0.61 -12.87 -7.99
N ALA A 114 0.26 -12.66 -7.00
CA ALA A 114 1.64 -13.07 -7.04
C ALA A 114 1.76 -14.60 -7.20
N ALA A 115 0.98 -15.35 -6.43
CA ALA A 115 0.97 -16.81 -6.52
C ALA A 115 0.50 -17.32 -7.91
N ILE A 116 -0.57 -16.74 -8.46
CA ILE A 116 -1.09 -17.12 -9.79
C ILE A 116 -0.10 -16.78 -10.91
N SER A 117 0.65 -15.67 -10.74
CA SER A 117 1.59 -15.16 -11.75
C SER A 117 3.02 -15.65 -11.57
N ASP A 118 3.25 -16.59 -10.64
CA ASP A 118 4.58 -17.13 -10.27
C ASP A 118 5.57 -16.01 -9.88
N LYS A 119 5.09 -15.04 -9.07
CA LYS A 119 5.90 -13.95 -8.54
C LYS A 119 6.21 -14.18 -7.07
N LYS A 120 7.45 -13.93 -6.66
CA LYS A 120 7.95 -14.20 -5.29
C LYS A 120 8.08 -12.95 -4.46
N GLN A 121 8.24 -11.80 -5.10
CA GLN A 121 8.41 -10.51 -4.45
C GLN A 121 7.27 -9.59 -4.84
N ILE A 122 6.81 -8.77 -3.88
CA ILE A 122 5.77 -7.77 -4.12
C ILE A 122 6.34 -6.40 -3.80
N VAL A 123 6.18 -5.47 -4.72
CA VAL A 123 6.55 -4.07 -4.53
C VAL A 123 5.32 -3.21 -4.78
N LEU A 124 4.97 -2.41 -3.77
CA LEU A 124 3.89 -1.43 -3.85
C LEU A 124 4.49 -0.05 -4.16
N GLY A 125 4.25 0.43 -5.37
CA GLY A 125 4.60 1.80 -5.79
C GLY A 125 3.44 2.74 -5.52
N LEU A 126 3.68 3.87 -4.87
CA LEU A 126 2.67 4.87 -4.61
C LEU A 126 3.21 6.30 -4.82
N GLU A 127 2.34 7.18 -5.28
CA GLU A 127 2.61 8.60 -5.34
C GLU A 127 2.27 9.23 -3.98
N PRO A 128 3.21 9.91 -3.30
CA PRO A 128 3.00 10.49 -1.98
C PRO A 128 2.16 11.76 -2.05
N THR A 129 0.86 11.63 -2.35
CA THR A 129 -0.09 12.73 -2.38
C THR A 129 -0.72 12.96 -1.01
N GLY A 130 -0.55 14.15 -0.44
CA GLY A 130 -1.06 14.48 0.89
C GLY A 130 -0.45 13.61 1.99
N HIS A 131 -1.28 13.16 2.94
CA HIS A 131 -0.87 12.36 4.10
C HIS A 131 -1.55 10.98 4.18
N TYR A 132 -2.48 10.68 3.29
CA TYR A 132 -3.28 9.45 3.35
C TYR A 132 -2.47 8.17 3.08
N TRP A 133 -1.34 8.29 2.39
CA TRP A 133 -0.45 7.18 2.08
C TRP A 133 0.33 6.63 3.28
N PHE A 134 0.58 7.45 4.33
CA PHE A 134 1.43 7.06 5.46
C PHE A 134 0.94 5.79 6.17
N VAL A 135 -0.37 5.74 6.46
CA VAL A 135 -0.95 4.63 7.22
C VAL A 135 -0.88 3.35 6.39
N LEU A 136 -1.22 3.43 5.10
CA LEU A 136 -1.12 2.31 4.17
C LEU A 136 0.32 1.80 4.06
N ALA A 137 1.28 2.72 3.83
CA ALA A 137 2.68 2.36 3.67
C ALA A 137 3.25 1.70 4.94
N ALA A 138 3.02 2.30 6.12
CA ALA A 138 3.47 1.75 7.39
C ALA A 138 2.87 0.36 7.64
N TRP A 139 1.58 0.18 7.34
CA TRP A 139 0.91 -1.11 7.49
C TRP A 139 1.48 -2.16 6.54
N MET A 140 1.68 -1.83 5.26
CA MET A 140 2.24 -2.74 4.25
C MET A 140 3.67 -3.16 4.59
N ILE A 141 4.53 -2.21 5.02
CA ILE A 141 5.89 -2.50 5.49
C ILE A 141 5.87 -3.44 6.71
N SER A 142 4.94 -3.25 7.64
CA SER A 142 4.79 -4.15 8.80
C SER A 142 4.39 -5.57 8.41
N LYS A 143 3.91 -5.77 7.19
CA LYS A 143 3.53 -7.07 6.61
C LYS A 143 4.54 -7.56 5.57
N GLU A 144 5.77 -7.03 5.61
CA GLU A 144 6.90 -7.43 4.75
C GLU A 144 6.67 -7.16 3.25
N ILE A 145 5.76 -6.23 2.91
CA ILE A 145 5.61 -5.76 1.54
C ILE A 145 6.50 -4.54 1.35
N SER A 146 7.38 -4.59 0.35
CA SER A 146 8.22 -3.46 -0.02
C SER A 146 7.38 -2.31 -0.56
N VAL A 147 7.62 -1.10 -0.06
CA VAL A 147 6.91 0.11 -0.52
C VAL A 147 7.91 1.08 -1.13
N VAL A 148 7.59 1.58 -2.31
CA VAL A 148 8.41 2.54 -3.05
C VAL A 148 7.60 3.80 -3.33
N GLN A 149 8.15 4.95 -2.99
CA GLN A 149 7.58 6.24 -3.40
C GLN A 149 7.95 6.53 -4.85
N VAL A 150 6.96 6.83 -5.66
CA VAL A 150 7.14 7.22 -7.05
C VAL A 150 7.16 8.74 -7.14
N ASN A 151 8.10 9.29 -7.93
CA ASN A 151 8.19 10.72 -8.11
C ASN A 151 6.96 11.22 -8.92
N PRO A 152 6.15 12.16 -8.39
CA PRO A 152 4.96 12.70 -9.06
C PRO A 152 5.26 13.27 -10.46
N TYR A 153 6.43 13.87 -10.64
CA TYR A 153 6.84 14.41 -11.94
C TYR A 153 7.06 13.30 -12.98
N ALA A 154 7.67 12.17 -12.57
CA ALA A 154 7.87 11.02 -13.44
C ALA A 154 6.52 10.38 -13.84
N VAL A 155 5.58 10.27 -12.89
CA VAL A 155 4.22 9.78 -13.16
C VAL A 155 3.51 10.67 -14.16
N LYS A 156 3.59 11.99 -13.99
CA LYS A 156 2.98 12.95 -14.94
C LYS A 156 3.57 12.81 -16.35
N GLN A 157 4.89 12.72 -16.48
CA GLN A 157 5.53 12.53 -17.79
C GLN A 157 5.11 11.20 -18.44
N SER A 158 5.01 10.11 -17.67
CA SER A 158 4.58 8.82 -18.20
C SER A 158 3.14 8.87 -18.72
N LYS A 159 2.24 9.53 -17.99
CA LYS A 159 0.84 9.76 -18.44
C LYS A 159 0.77 10.54 -19.76
N GLU A 160 1.60 11.56 -19.93
CA GLU A 160 1.67 12.36 -21.16
C GLU A 160 2.16 11.54 -22.36
N ILE A 161 3.02 10.54 -22.12
CA ILE A 161 3.55 9.66 -23.17
C ILE A 161 2.53 8.57 -23.58
N GLU A 162 1.86 7.95 -22.61
CA GLU A 162 0.93 6.83 -22.87
C GLU A 162 -0.44 7.29 -23.38
N ASP A 163 -0.95 8.38 -22.86
CA ASP A 163 -2.28 8.85 -23.16
C ASP A 163 -2.25 10.38 -23.32
N ASN A 164 -2.22 10.83 -24.56
CA ASN A 164 -2.26 12.27 -24.89
C ASN A 164 -3.60 12.93 -24.49
N SER A 165 -4.41 12.25 -23.67
CA SER A 165 -5.67 12.75 -23.13
C SER A 165 -5.47 13.38 -21.76
N GLN A 166 -5.98 14.60 -21.60
CA GLN A 166 -5.99 15.33 -20.32
C GLN A 166 -7.09 14.86 -19.36
N LEU A 167 -7.81 13.79 -19.68
CA LEU A 167 -8.89 13.28 -18.85
C LEU A 167 -8.33 12.45 -17.69
N LYS A 168 -8.53 12.95 -16.50
CA LYS A 168 -8.25 12.20 -15.27
C LYS A 168 -9.22 11.01 -15.15
N ASP A 169 -8.67 9.81 -15.04
CA ASP A 169 -9.42 8.59 -14.78
C ASP A 169 -8.70 7.78 -13.69
N ASP A 170 -9.30 7.72 -12.51
CA ASP A 170 -8.76 7.01 -11.35
C ASP A 170 -8.49 5.51 -11.61
N ARG A 171 -9.11 4.95 -12.67
CA ARG A 171 -8.86 3.57 -13.09
C ARG A 171 -7.56 3.38 -13.87
N LYS A 172 -7.04 4.45 -14.47
CA LYS A 172 -5.77 4.43 -15.23
C LYS A 172 -4.58 4.76 -14.34
N ASP A 173 -4.79 5.61 -13.35
CA ASP A 173 -3.72 6.14 -12.49
C ASP A 173 -2.84 5.07 -11.82
N PRO A 174 -3.36 3.94 -11.31
CA PRO A 174 -2.52 2.89 -10.72
C PRO A 174 -1.61 2.15 -11.71
N LYS A 175 -1.83 2.28 -13.02
CA LYS A 175 -1.04 1.60 -14.05
C LYS A 175 0.29 2.30 -14.33
N LEU A 176 0.33 3.60 -14.13
CA LEU A 176 1.45 4.49 -14.46
C LEU A 176 2.34 4.74 -13.25
#